data_d4a7e54cbab846da20f1bf3117a4b94b
#
_entry.id   d4a7e54cbab846da20f1bf3117a4b94b
#
_cell.length_a   1.000
_cell.length_b   1.000
_cell.length_c   1.000
_cell.angle_alpha   90.00
_cell.angle_beta   90.00
_cell.angle_gamma   90.00
#
_symmetry.space_group_name_H-M   'P 1'
#
loop_
_entity.id
_entity.type
_entity.pdbx_description
1 polymer ?
#
loop_
_entity_poly.entity_id
_entity_poly.type
_entity_poly.pdbx_seq_one_letter_code
_entity_poly.pdbx_strand_id
1 'polypeptide(L)'
;MHMMAVHKMSLVRDDYKNTEEWQIVSDYSDQLFEYISQPDILQSLEAANVPGASSQEIQNILLHIAKELGFRDESKGLFLNYQRNLRPDFYLEVHETGIIIEVERGKTNQNNMDFLDFWKCHICEVAHYLFLFVPNILIQNSSGKIAGRPYEKVVQNLEPFFQIANYTNVRGVVIFGY
;
A
#
# COMPACT_ATOMS: atom_id res chain seq x y z
N MET A 1 13.10 -11.50 21.43
CA MET A 1 12.57 -11.58 20.05
C MET A 1 11.36 -10.63 20.00
N HIS A 2 11.52 -9.42 19.49
CA HIS A 2 10.38 -8.51 19.28
C HIS A 2 9.63 -9.03 18.07
N MET A 3 8.45 -9.61 18.29
CA MET A 3 7.55 -9.89 17.16
C MET A 3 7.23 -8.55 16.51
N MET A 4 7.48 -8.46 15.20
CA MET A 4 7.04 -7.31 14.41
C MET A 4 5.51 -7.22 14.52
N ALA A 5 4.98 -6.10 14.97
CA ALA A 5 3.55 -5.84 14.93
C ALA A 5 3.23 -5.24 13.55
N VAL A 6 2.22 -5.78 12.86
CA VAL A 6 1.66 -5.11 11.69
C VAL A 6 0.78 -3.95 12.13
N HIS A 7 0.76 -2.92 11.32
CA HIS A 7 -0.07 -1.73 11.55
C HIS A 7 -0.98 -1.49 10.35
N LYS A 8 -2.13 -0.90 10.58
CA LYS A 8 -3.04 -0.45 9.54
C LYS A 8 -3.58 0.93 9.89
N MET A 9 -3.54 1.85 8.92
CA MET A 9 -4.14 3.18 9.01
C MET A 9 -4.98 3.42 7.76
N SER A 10 -6.21 3.85 7.95
CA SER A 10 -7.11 4.26 6.86
C SER A 10 -7.28 5.78 6.87
N LEU A 11 -6.99 6.39 5.73
CA LEU A 11 -7.24 7.80 5.47
C LEU A 11 -8.32 7.89 4.39
N VAL A 12 -9.47 8.46 4.70
CA VAL A 12 -10.65 8.45 3.83
C VAL A 12 -11.23 9.86 3.78
N ARG A 13 -11.60 10.30 2.59
CA ARG A 13 -12.34 11.55 2.42
C ARG A 13 -13.68 11.47 3.15
N ASP A 14 -14.10 12.57 3.77
CA ASP A 14 -15.31 12.61 4.60
C ASP A 14 -16.59 12.28 3.83
N ASP A 15 -16.64 12.62 2.54
CA ASP A 15 -17.75 12.34 1.64
C ASP A 15 -17.88 10.84 1.27
N TYR A 16 -16.86 10.03 1.54
CA TYR A 16 -16.87 8.58 1.28
C TYR A 16 -16.93 7.71 2.54
N LYS A 17 -16.67 8.24 3.74
CA LYS A 17 -16.56 7.45 5.00
C LYS A 17 -17.78 6.57 5.31
N ASN A 18 -18.98 6.99 4.90
CA ASN A 18 -20.22 6.30 5.21
C ASN A 18 -20.89 5.70 3.96
N THR A 19 -20.13 5.52 2.87
CA THR A 19 -20.65 4.93 1.65
C THR A 19 -20.52 3.40 1.66
N GLU A 20 -21.42 2.71 0.94
CA GLU A 20 -21.30 1.26 0.67
C GLU A 20 -19.99 0.94 -0.06
N GLU A 21 -19.57 1.81 -0.96
CA GLU A 21 -18.30 1.70 -1.69
C GLU A 21 -17.11 1.59 -0.71
N TRP A 22 -17.04 2.52 0.26
CA TRP A 22 -15.98 2.47 1.28
C TRP A 22 -16.08 1.21 2.16
N GLN A 23 -17.28 0.77 2.50
CA GLN A 23 -17.47 -0.46 3.28
C GLN A 23 -16.84 -1.65 2.56
N ILE A 24 -17.12 -1.81 1.27
CA ILE A 24 -16.54 -2.89 0.46
C ILE A 24 -15.01 -2.78 0.41
N VAL A 25 -14.47 -1.58 0.18
CA VAL A 25 -13.02 -1.34 0.16
C VAL A 25 -12.39 -1.65 1.51
N SER A 26 -13.04 -1.27 2.61
CA SER A 26 -12.60 -1.55 3.97
C SER A 26 -12.55 -3.06 4.23
N ASP A 27 -13.55 -3.82 3.79
CA ASP A 27 -13.60 -5.28 3.96
C ASP A 27 -12.42 -5.96 3.24
N TYR A 28 -12.04 -5.52 2.05
CA TYR A 28 -10.81 -5.98 1.39
C TYR A 28 -9.56 -5.66 2.20
N SER A 29 -9.50 -4.46 2.76
CA SER A 29 -8.36 -4.06 3.60
C SER A 29 -8.25 -4.88 4.88
N ASP A 30 -9.39 -5.26 5.49
CA ASP A 30 -9.43 -6.09 6.69
C ASP A 30 -8.94 -7.50 6.39
N GLN A 31 -9.36 -8.11 5.29
CA GLN A 31 -8.90 -9.43 4.86
C GLN A 31 -7.38 -9.44 4.59
N LEU A 32 -6.85 -8.42 3.93
CA LEU A 32 -5.40 -8.28 3.72
C LEU A 32 -4.65 -8.11 5.05
N PHE A 33 -5.21 -7.33 5.98
CA PHE A 33 -4.62 -7.12 7.29
C PHE A 33 -4.62 -8.39 8.13
N GLU A 34 -5.71 -9.15 8.13
CA GLU A 34 -5.78 -10.46 8.79
C GLU A 34 -4.73 -11.42 8.22
N TYR A 35 -4.58 -11.47 6.90
CA TYR A 35 -3.57 -12.32 6.26
C TYR A 35 -2.15 -11.97 6.69
N ILE A 36 -1.75 -10.69 6.61
CA ILE A 36 -0.39 -10.28 6.99
C ILE A 36 -0.13 -10.37 8.50
N SER A 37 -1.19 -10.52 9.30
CA SER A 37 -1.09 -10.71 10.76
C SER A 37 -0.87 -12.17 11.16
N GLN A 38 -0.94 -13.13 10.25
CA GLN A 38 -0.70 -14.54 10.52
C GLN A 38 0.78 -14.75 10.89
N PRO A 39 1.10 -15.61 11.89
CA PRO A 39 2.47 -15.76 12.38
C PRO A 39 3.50 -16.20 11.33
N ASP A 40 3.12 -17.09 10.42
CA ASP A 40 3.95 -17.60 9.33
C ASP A 40 4.19 -16.53 8.25
N ILE A 41 3.17 -15.73 7.96
CA ILE A 41 3.27 -14.61 7.02
C ILE A 41 4.14 -13.50 7.61
N LEU A 42 3.95 -13.16 8.89
CA LEU A 42 4.81 -12.22 9.62
C LEU A 42 6.28 -12.65 9.57
N GLN A 43 6.56 -13.91 9.84
CA GLN A 43 7.92 -14.44 9.76
C GLN A 43 8.50 -14.31 8.34
N SER A 44 7.68 -14.53 7.32
CA SER A 44 8.09 -14.39 5.92
C SER A 44 8.36 -12.92 5.55
N LEU A 45 7.52 -11.99 6.01
CA LEU A 45 7.71 -10.55 5.83
C LEU A 45 8.98 -10.05 6.55
N GLU A 46 9.22 -10.50 7.78
CA GLU A 46 10.46 -10.20 8.51
C GLU A 46 11.70 -10.70 7.76
N ALA A 47 11.66 -11.93 7.25
CA ALA A 47 12.76 -12.51 6.48
C ALA A 47 13.02 -11.78 5.17
N ALA A 48 11.97 -11.28 4.52
CA ALA A 48 12.07 -10.50 3.28
C ALA A 48 12.45 -9.03 3.51
N ASN A 49 12.20 -8.47 4.70
CA ASN A 49 12.53 -7.08 5.04
C ASN A 49 13.98 -6.92 5.51
N VAL A 50 14.91 -7.48 4.75
CA VAL A 50 16.35 -7.37 5.03
C VAL A 50 17.00 -6.34 4.10
N PRO A 51 18.06 -5.64 4.56
CA PRO A 51 18.76 -4.67 3.75
C PRO A 51 19.21 -5.24 2.39
N GLY A 52 18.97 -4.50 1.30
CA GLY A 52 19.35 -4.90 -0.06
C GLY A 52 18.33 -5.80 -0.80
N ALA A 53 17.32 -6.37 -0.12
CA ALA A 53 16.26 -7.12 -0.79
C ALA A 53 15.34 -6.21 -1.63
N SER A 54 14.61 -6.75 -2.59
CA SER A 54 13.68 -6.01 -3.44
C SER A 54 12.24 -6.07 -2.89
N SER A 55 11.37 -5.17 -3.35
CA SER A 55 9.93 -5.25 -3.04
C SER A 55 9.27 -6.50 -3.65
N GLN A 56 9.89 -7.12 -4.66
CA GLN A 56 9.37 -8.32 -5.30
C GLN A 56 9.17 -9.49 -4.32
N GLU A 57 10.02 -9.63 -3.31
CA GLU A 57 9.86 -10.68 -2.29
C GLU A 57 8.60 -10.47 -1.47
N ILE A 58 8.32 -9.21 -1.08
CA ILE A 58 7.08 -8.85 -0.37
C ILE A 58 5.87 -9.03 -1.29
N GLN A 59 5.96 -8.61 -2.55
CA GLN A 59 4.89 -8.83 -3.54
C GLN A 59 4.57 -10.33 -3.70
N ASN A 60 5.58 -11.19 -3.73
CA ASN A 60 5.39 -12.64 -3.81
C ASN A 60 4.65 -13.21 -2.59
N ILE A 61 4.93 -12.70 -1.39
CA ILE A 61 4.21 -13.08 -0.17
C ILE A 61 2.73 -12.67 -0.26
N LEU A 62 2.45 -11.49 -0.78
CA LEU A 62 1.09 -10.96 -0.93
C LEU A 62 0.33 -11.56 -2.13
N LEU A 63 1.04 -12.15 -3.10
CA LEU A 63 0.45 -12.62 -4.36
C LEU A 63 -0.68 -13.62 -4.16
N HIS A 64 -0.56 -14.52 -3.19
CA HIS A 64 -1.57 -15.55 -2.91
C HIS A 64 -2.89 -14.90 -2.51
N ILE A 65 -2.88 -14.10 -1.44
CA ILE A 65 -4.09 -13.44 -0.93
C ILE A 65 -4.64 -12.43 -1.95
N ALA A 66 -3.78 -11.71 -2.65
CA ALA A 66 -4.22 -10.78 -3.68
C ALA A 66 -5.04 -11.49 -4.76
N LYS A 67 -4.58 -12.67 -5.24
CA LYS A 67 -5.31 -13.48 -6.21
C LYS A 67 -6.61 -14.05 -5.65
N GLU A 68 -6.62 -14.54 -4.42
CA GLU A 68 -7.83 -15.03 -3.76
C GLU A 68 -8.91 -13.96 -3.65
N LEU A 69 -8.51 -12.71 -3.39
CA LEU A 69 -9.39 -11.55 -3.32
C LEU A 69 -9.79 -11.00 -4.71
N GLY A 70 -9.27 -11.59 -5.79
CA GLY A 70 -9.59 -11.19 -7.15
C GLY A 70 -8.71 -10.06 -7.73
N PHE A 71 -7.67 -9.63 -7.01
CA PHE A 71 -6.69 -8.70 -7.58
C PHE A 71 -5.93 -9.37 -8.72
N ARG A 72 -5.71 -8.63 -9.77
CA ARG A 72 -4.86 -9.04 -10.90
C ARG A 72 -3.52 -8.32 -10.83
N ASP A 73 -2.49 -9.01 -11.28
CA ASP A 73 -1.18 -8.46 -11.50
C ASP A 73 -1.21 -7.53 -12.74
N GLU A 74 -0.83 -6.28 -12.57
CA GLU A 74 -0.84 -5.26 -13.61
C GLU A 74 0.46 -5.20 -14.42
N SER A 75 1.09 -6.33 -14.68
CA SER A 75 2.24 -6.41 -15.58
C SER A 75 1.97 -5.86 -16.98
N LYS A 76 0.70 -5.72 -17.41
CA LYS A 76 0.30 -5.37 -18.77
C LYS A 76 -0.59 -4.13 -18.95
N GLY A 77 -0.87 -3.36 -17.87
CA GLY A 77 -1.24 -2.04 -18.23
C GLY A 77 -2.59 -1.45 -18.02
N LEU A 78 -3.08 -1.25 -16.80
CA LEU A 78 -4.11 -0.25 -16.51
C LEU A 78 -3.71 1.15 -17.02
N PHE A 79 -2.43 1.45 -17.02
CA PHE A 79 -1.85 2.74 -17.41
C PHE A 79 -1.21 2.76 -18.82
N LEU A 80 -1.49 1.78 -19.68
CA LEU A 80 -0.92 1.73 -21.03
C LEU A 80 -1.23 2.96 -21.88
N ASN A 81 -2.41 3.56 -21.65
CA ASN A 81 -2.85 4.76 -22.38
C ASN A 81 -2.27 6.07 -21.82
N TYR A 82 -1.72 6.04 -20.60
CA TYR A 82 -1.17 7.22 -19.95
C TYR A 82 0.35 7.27 -20.00
N GLN A 83 0.99 6.38 -19.27
CA GLN A 83 2.45 6.30 -19.26
C GLN A 83 2.87 4.86 -18.88
N ARG A 84 3.79 4.29 -19.65
CA ARG A 84 4.26 2.91 -19.48
C ARG A 84 4.86 2.59 -18.11
N ASN A 85 5.28 3.60 -17.36
CA ASN A 85 5.98 3.45 -16.07
C ASN A 85 5.06 3.59 -14.84
N LEU A 86 3.77 3.87 -15.02
CA LEU A 86 2.83 4.07 -13.93
C LEU A 86 1.98 2.82 -13.67
N ARG A 87 2.58 1.65 -13.57
CA ARG A 87 1.87 0.40 -13.34
C ARG A 87 1.79 0.14 -11.85
N PRO A 88 0.59 -0.12 -11.27
CA PRO A 88 0.48 -0.63 -9.93
C PRO A 88 0.97 -2.09 -9.85
N ASP A 89 1.34 -2.54 -8.65
CA ASP A 89 1.70 -3.94 -8.44
C ASP A 89 0.47 -4.86 -8.60
N PHE A 90 -0.69 -4.46 -8.06
CA PHE A 90 -1.95 -5.17 -8.24
C PHE A 90 -3.12 -4.21 -8.41
N TYR A 91 -4.18 -4.67 -9.07
CA TYR A 91 -5.42 -3.94 -9.28
C TYR A 91 -6.65 -4.81 -9.07
N LEU A 92 -7.68 -4.25 -8.45
CA LEU A 92 -9.01 -4.82 -8.32
C LEU A 92 -10.07 -3.81 -8.75
N GLU A 93 -10.96 -4.19 -9.65
CA GLU A 93 -12.15 -3.41 -9.99
C GLU A 93 -13.21 -3.59 -8.89
N VAL A 94 -13.78 -2.48 -8.42
CA VAL A 94 -14.84 -2.44 -7.40
C VAL A 94 -15.93 -1.50 -7.89
N HIS A 95 -17.06 -2.02 -8.35
CA HIS A 95 -18.15 -1.25 -8.97
C HIS A 95 -17.65 -0.31 -10.07
N GLU A 96 -17.85 1.00 -9.90
CA GLU A 96 -17.44 2.03 -10.85
C GLU A 96 -16.02 2.60 -10.55
N THR A 97 -15.30 1.96 -9.68
CA THR A 97 -13.95 2.38 -9.25
C THR A 97 -13.02 1.18 -9.13
N GLY A 98 -11.92 1.32 -8.43
CA GLY A 98 -10.98 0.24 -8.15
C GLY A 98 -10.01 0.57 -7.03
N ILE A 99 -9.30 -0.48 -6.65
CA ILE A 99 -8.22 -0.46 -5.67
C ILE A 99 -6.92 -0.79 -6.38
N ILE A 100 -5.91 0.03 -6.23
CA ILE A 100 -4.53 -0.31 -6.60
C ILE A 100 -3.75 -0.67 -5.35
N ILE A 101 -2.90 -1.69 -5.45
CA ILE A 101 -1.92 -2.03 -4.41
C ILE A 101 -0.53 -1.66 -4.91
N GLU A 102 0.23 -0.99 -4.06
CA GLU A 102 1.65 -0.71 -4.23
C GLU A 102 2.42 -1.27 -3.03
N VAL A 103 3.53 -1.92 -3.33
CA VAL A 103 4.39 -2.53 -2.32
C VAL A 103 5.75 -1.86 -2.32
N GLU A 104 5.96 -1.04 -1.33
CA GLU A 104 7.20 -0.31 -1.16
C GLU A 104 8.11 -0.98 -0.13
N ARG A 105 9.41 -0.86 -0.37
CA ARG A 105 10.44 -1.29 0.55
C ARG A 105 11.54 -0.23 0.66
N GLY A 106 12.61 -0.39 1.10
CA GLY A 106 13.81 0.42 1.37
C GLY A 106 13.94 1.85 0.83
N LYS A 107 13.19 2.26 -0.19
CA LYS A 107 13.29 3.60 -0.81
C LYS A 107 12.04 4.45 -0.67
N THR A 108 11.02 3.99 0.03
CA THR A 108 9.71 4.65 0.16
C THR A 108 9.81 6.16 0.42
N ASN A 109 10.67 6.55 1.36
CA ASN A 109 10.80 7.95 1.76
C ASN A 109 12.03 8.66 1.15
N GLN A 110 12.89 7.95 0.42
CA GLN A 110 14.11 8.55 -0.13
C GLN A 110 13.89 9.26 -1.46
N ASN A 111 12.91 8.80 -2.26
CA ASN A 111 12.59 9.33 -3.58
C ASN A 111 11.14 9.78 -3.70
N ASN A 112 10.46 10.08 -2.57
CA ASN A 112 9.04 10.46 -2.54
C ASN A 112 8.13 9.40 -3.22
N MET A 113 8.46 8.11 -3.07
CA MET A 113 7.69 7.04 -3.70
C MET A 113 6.25 6.99 -3.20
N ASP A 114 6.02 7.29 -1.92
CA ASP A 114 4.69 7.43 -1.32
C ASP A 114 3.83 8.48 -2.05
N PHE A 115 4.41 9.65 -2.37
CA PHE A 115 3.72 10.67 -3.16
C PHE A 115 3.53 10.23 -4.62
N LEU A 116 4.48 9.52 -5.20
CA LEU A 116 4.36 9.00 -6.56
C LEU A 116 3.23 7.98 -6.66
N ASP A 117 3.13 7.06 -5.70
CA ASP A 117 2.06 6.06 -5.66
C ASP A 117 0.70 6.70 -5.40
N PHE A 118 0.65 7.68 -4.52
CA PHE A 118 -0.54 8.49 -4.32
C PHE A 118 -0.94 9.24 -5.61
N TRP A 119 0.02 9.82 -6.31
CA TRP A 119 -0.21 10.52 -7.58
C TRP A 119 -0.70 9.58 -8.68
N LYS A 120 -0.18 8.34 -8.78
CA LYS A 120 -0.72 7.32 -9.68
C LYS A 120 -2.22 7.12 -9.47
N CYS A 121 -2.63 6.96 -8.21
CA CYS A 121 -4.04 6.80 -7.86
C CYS A 121 -4.84 8.08 -8.15
N HIS A 122 -4.27 9.26 -7.90
CA HIS A 122 -4.92 10.55 -8.15
C HIS A 122 -5.27 10.77 -9.62
N ILE A 123 -4.39 10.38 -10.54
CA ILE A 123 -4.61 10.56 -11.99
C ILE A 123 -5.36 9.39 -12.63
N CYS A 124 -5.58 8.30 -11.90
CA CYS A 124 -6.26 7.11 -12.42
C CYS A 124 -7.77 7.35 -12.52
N GLU A 125 -8.35 7.08 -13.69
CA GLU A 125 -9.80 7.23 -13.91
C GLU A 125 -10.62 6.04 -13.41
N VAL A 126 -9.97 4.88 -13.18
CA VAL A 126 -10.65 3.63 -12.87
C VAL A 126 -10.28 3.07 -11.49
N ALA A 127 -9.44 3.76 -10.74
CA ALA A 127 -9.09 3.38 -9.37
C ALA A 127 -8.91 4.62 -8.50
N HIS A 128 -9.72 4.72 -7.44
CA HIS A 128 -9.70 5.87 -6.53
C HIS A 128 -9.28 5.48 -5.10
N TYR A 129 -8.87 4.22 -4.91
CA TYR A 129 -8.38 3.71 -3.63
C TYR A 129 -6.97 3.15 -3.78
N LEU A 130 -6.11 3.50 -2.85
CA LEU A 130 -4.73 3.04 -2.77
C LEU A 130 -4.53 2.20 -1.51
N PHE A 131 -4.02 0.98 -1.68
CA PHE A 131 -3.49 0.15 -0.61
C PHE A 131 -1.98 0.16 -0.70
N LEU A 132 -1.33 0.74 0.30
CA LEU A 132 0.12 0.95 0.30
C LEU A 132 0.77 0.11 1.39
N PHE A 133 1.59 -0.85 1.00
CA PHE A 133 2.38 -1.69 1.91
C PHE A 133 3.78 -1.09 2.08
N VAL A 134 4.15 -0.77 3.31
CA VAL A 134 5.43 -0.15 3.63
C VAL A 134 6.05 -0.79 4.87
N PRO A 135 7.39 -0.87 4.97
CA PRO A 135 8.01 -1.40 6.17
C PRO A 135 7.80 -0.47 7.38
N ASN A 136 7.59 -1.06 8.55
CA ASN A 136 7.56 -0.32 9.81
C ASN A 136 8.92 0.29 10.14
N ILE A 137 9.98 -0.50 9.90
CA ILE A 137 11.35 -0.14 10.25
C ILE A 137 12.28 -0.51 9.10
N LEU A 138 13.22 0.37 8.81
CA LEU A 138 14.37 0.08 7.95
C LEU A 138 15.64 -0.03 8.80
N ILE A 139 16.45 -1.03 8.52
CA ILE A 139 17.71 -1.30 9.19
C ILE A 139 18.88 -0.94 8.25
N GLN A 140 19.91 -0.27 8.78
CA GLN A 140 21.14 -0.01 8.06
C GLN A 140 21.99 -1.26 7.93
N ASN A 141 22.49 -1.54 6.72
CA ASN A 141 23.40 -2.66 6.45
C ASN A 141 24.68 -2.64 7.29
N SER A 142 25.26 -1.45 7.46
CA SER A 142 26.60 -1.29 8.04
C SER A 142 26.63 -1.35 9.56
N SER A 143 25.51 -1.02 10.23
CA SER A 143 25.50 -0.82 11.68
C SER A 143 24.42 -1.60 12.41
N GLY A 144 23.45 -2.21 11.70
CA GLY A 144 22.28 -2.84 12.30
C GLY A 144 21.33 -1.87 13.01
N LYS A 145 21.58 -0.55 12.92
CA LYS A 145 20.74 0.47 13.56
C LYS A 145 19.53 0.79 12.70
N ILE A 146 18.47 1.31 13.34
CA ILE A 146 17.28 1.80 12.64
C ILE A 146 17.68 2.97 11.74
N ALA A 147 17.42 2.82 10.44
CA ALA A 147 17.67 3.86 9.42
C ALA A 147 16.44 4.78 9.23
N GLY A 148 15.25 4.30 9.53
CA GLY A 148 14.02 5.06 9.39
C GLY A 148 12.78 4.28 9.78
N ARG A 149 11.64 4.99 9.83
CA ARG A 149 10.30 4.48 10.12
C ARG A 149 9.34 4.87 8.99
N PRO A 150 9.39 4.16 7.86
CA PRO A 150 8.61 4.53 6.67
C PRO A 150 7.11 4.61 6.92
N TYR A 151 6.53 3.64 7.63
CA TYR A 151 5.10 3.63 7.92
C TYR A 151 4.62 4.93 8.58
N GLU A 152 5.24 5.33 9.68
CA GLU A 152 4.87 6.55 10.41
C GLU A 152 4.98 7.78 9.51
N LYS A 153 6.04 7.84 8.70
CA LYS A 153 6.28 8.98 7.81
C LYS A 153 5.29 9.04 6.65
N VAL A 154 4.93 7.91 6.06
CA VAL A 154 3.91 7.84 5.00
C VAL A 154 2.55 8.30 5.51
N VAL A 155 2.14 7.85 6.71
CA VAL A 155 0.90 8.32 7.34
C VAL A 155 0.91 9.84 7.47
N GLN A 156 1.99 10.41 8.04
CA GLN A 156 2.14 11.87 8.20
C GLN A 156 2.13 12.63 6.87
N ASN A 157 2.76 12.07 5.82
CA ASN A 157 2.85 12.70 4.51
C ASN A 157 1.50 12.72 3.78
N LEU A 158 0.69 11.65 3.92
CA LEU A 158 -0.55 11.51 3.17
C LEU A 158 -1.78 12.06 3.90
N GLU A 159 -1.76 12.13 5.24
CA GLU A 159 -2.87 12.66 6.03
C GLU A 159 -3.38 14.04 5.56
N PRO A 160 -2.53 15.04 5.21
CA PRO A 160 -3.00 16.35 4.76
C PRO A 160 -3.88 16.33 3.52
N PHE A 161 -3.73 15.34 2.63
CA PHE A 161 -4.56 15.23 1.41
C PHE A 161 -6.02 14.87 1.69
N PHE A 162 -6.33 14.39 2.89
CA PHE A 162 -7.69 14.00 3.31
C PHE A 162 -8.40 15.11 4.10
N GLN A 163 -7.77 16.26 4.28
CA GLN A 163 -8.41 17.45 4.80
C GLN A 163 -9.26 18.12 3.71
N ILE A 164 -10.43 18.62 4.06
CA ILE A 164 -11.43 19.18 3.12
C ILE A 164 -10.84 20.18 2.12
N ALA A 165 -9.90 21.03 2.57
CA ALA A 165 -9.27 22.01 1.70
C ALA A 165 -8.32 21.42 0.64
N ASN A 166 -7.91 20.16 0.78
CA ASN A 166 -6.88 19.55 -0.03
C ASN A 166 -7.37 18.29 -0.79
N TYR A 167 -8.68 18.05 -0.84
CA TYR A 167 -9.21 16.84 -1.48
C TYR A 167 -8.72 16.67 -2.92
N THR A 168 -8.33 15.43 -3.22
CA THR A 168 -7.91 14.96 -4.53
C THR A 168 -8.93 13.96 -5.10
N ASN A 169 -8.64 13.34 -6.26
CA ASN A 169 -9.47 12.25 -6.79
C ASN A 169 -9.37 10.97 -5.95
N VAL A 170 -8.33 10.82 -5.15
CA VAL A 170 -8.18 9.67 -4.24
C VAL A 170 -9.26 9.75 -3.16
N ARG A 171 -10.13 8.74 -3.11
CA ARG A 171 -11.24 8.64 -2.15
C ARG A 171 -10.77 8.10 -0.80
N GLY A 172 -9.78 7.20 -0.83
CA GLY A 172 -9.18 6.65 0.36
C GLY A 172 -7.84 5.96 0.13
N VAL A 173 -7.02 5.95 1.18
CA VAL A 173 -5.74 5.22 1.25
C VAL A 173 -5.76 4.34 2.48
N VAL A 174 -5.39 3.07 2.34
CA VAL A 174 -5.08 2.19 3.47
C VAL A 174 -3.58 1.91 3.46
N ILE A 175 -2.91 2.25 4.54
CA ILE A 175 -1.47 2.06 4.72
C ILE A 175 -1.26 0.88 5.66
N PHE A 176 -0.56 -0.13 5.17
CA PHE A 176 -0.19 -1.33 5.92
C PHE A 176 1.29 -1.24 6.29
N GLY A 177 1.60 -1.28 7.58
CA GLY A 177 2.95 -1.35 8.10
C GLY A 177 3.34 -2.81 8.39
N TYR A 178 4.39 -3.31 7.79
CA TYR A 178 4.95 -4.65 8.00
C TYR A 178 6.40 -4.59 8.48
#